data_60bc9e60f923ea6fe3535d76b3b94623
#
_entry.id   60bc9e60f923ea6fe3535d76b3b94623
#
_cell.length_a   1.000
_cell.length_b   1.000
_cell.length_c   1.000
_cell.angle_alpha   90.00
_cell.angle_beta   90.00
_cell.angle_gamma   90.00
#
_symmetry.space_group_name_H-M   'P 1'
#
loop_
_entity.id
_entity.type
_entity.pdbx_description
1 polymer ?
#
loop_
_entity_poly.entity_id
_entity_poly.type
_entity_poly.pdbx_seq_one_letter_code
_entity_poly.pdbx_strand_id
1 'polypeptide(L)'
;MPNILIVDDEIDICKQVAITLNDEGHNASYVLNSDDCLSEISKNSYDLILIDLWLKNSTLQGNDLISKISSNHNDLVIISFSGHANIDNAIDSLKSGANDFIEKPFETKKLLHVISKNLEHLKNKITINNYRNKISFHTKINFIGSSNEINLHLDKIKKLKFKENIFISGPNGIGKFFLANLIHNQISNNNFDTFINLNEVILSFNDILKLGSIHKYFSLYVNDLHVFNSMNLLELNQFIIDNDINASIIADSLNDDVLSDHNFFKTKIKLKSLNFRSDEIFDIFSYYLNLFSAKLLNKKLLIHSAVKKKLISYEWPGNVFQIMNITENIVKNIDVNKDIITISDVDLYINDTQNDNNLYNLNYKDAKDSFEREYLMNKLKLNSWNVTKTALSLNLDRVSLYRKIKSLKINLTE
;
A
#
# COMPACT_ATOMS: atom_id res chain seq x y z
N MET A 1 9.30 -17.40 2.55
CA MET A 1 9.85 -18.20 1.44
C MET A 1 8.69 -18.67 0.61
N PRO A 2 8.68 -18.47 -0.71
CA PRO A 2 7.61 -18.97 -1.58
C PRO A 2 7.59 -20.52 -1.63
N ASN A 3 6.38 -21.09 -1.57
CA ASN A 3 6.14 -22.52 -1.73
C ASN A 3 5.88 -22.82 -3.20
N ILE A 4 6.69 -23.68 -3.81
CA ILE A 4 6.61 -24.02 -5.24
C ILE A 4 6.36 -25.50 -5.40
N LEU A 5 5.33 -25.86 -6.18
CA LEU A 5 5.05 -27.25 -6.56
C LEU A 5 5.49 -27.49 -8.01
N ILE A 6 6.17 -28.59 -8.26
CA ILE A 6 6.61 -29.03 -9.60
C ILE A 6 5.79 -30.24 -9.97
N VAL A 7 5.23 -30.25 -11.18
CA VAL A 7 4.41 -31.36 -11.71
C VAL A 7 5.00 -31.79 -13.04
N ASP A 8 5.68 -32.96 -13.04
CA ASP A 8 6.35 -33.51 -14.21
C ASP A 8 6.45 -35.03 -14.03
N ASP A 9 6.22 -35.82 -15.08
CA ASP A 9 6.34 -37.26 -15.03
C ASP A 9 7.79 -37.77 -14.99
N GLU A 10 8.75 -36.89 -15.32
CA GLU A 10 10.19 -37.21 -15.29
C GLU A 10 10.79 -36.84 -13.92
N ILE A 11 10.98 -37.82 -13.06
CA ILE A 11 11.48 -37.63 -11.68
C ILE A 11 12.83 -36.92 -11.62
N ASP A 12 13.70 -37.10 -12.62
CA ASP A 12 15.03 -36.50 -12.65
C ASP A 12 14.93 -34.97 -12.91
N ILE A 13 14.01 -34.56 -13.77
CA ILE A 13 13.70 -33.16 -14.01
C ILE A 13 13.12 -32.52 -12.72
N CYS A 14 12.15 -33.18 -12.09
CA CYS A 14 11.58 -32.74 -10.83
C CYS A 14 12.64 -32.50 -9.75
N LYS A 15 13.54 -33.47 -9.55
CA LYS A 15 14.60 -33.37 -8.55
C LYS A 15 15.57 -32.25 -8.86
N GLN A 16 16.01 -32.13 -10.12
CA GLN A 16 16.95 -31.07 -10.51
C GLN A 16 16.36 -29.66 -10.33
N VAL A 17 15.11 -29.48 -10.74
CA VAL A 17 14.41 -28.21 -10.58
C VAL A 17 14.18 -27.91 -9.10
N ALA A 18 13.74 -28.88 -8.31
CA ALA A 18 13.54 -28.69 -6.88
C ALA A 18 14.83 -28.32 -6.13
N ILE A 19 15.94 -28.98 -6.43
CA ILE A 19 17.25 -28.64 -5.83
C ILE A 19 17.62 -27.21 -6.19
N THR A 20 17.54 -26.86 -7.48
CA THR A 20 17.85 -25.49 -7.95
C THR A 20 17.02 -24.43 -7.22
N LEU A 21 15.72 -24.67 -7.05
CA LEU A 21 14.83 -23.72 -6.38
C LEU A 21 15.07 -23.64 -4.88
N ASN A 22 15.39 -24.76 -4.24
CA ASN A 22 15.73 -24.77 -2.81
C ASN A 22 17.06 -24.06 -2.53
N ASP A 23 18.06 -24.20 -3.40
CA ASP A 23 19.34 -23.50 -3.31
C ASP A 23 19.16 -21.96 -3.40
N GLU A 24 18.16 -21.50 -4.16
CA GLU A 24 17.80 -20.08 -4.28
C GLU A 24 16.83 -19.60 -3.18
N GLY A 25 16.58 -20.41 -2.16
CA GLY A 25 15.81 -20.04 -0.97
C GLY A 25 14.29 -20.14 -1.13
N HIS A 26 13.80 -20.92 -2.09
CA HIS A 26 12.40 -21.31 -2.21
C HIS A 26 12.13 -22.61 -1.41
N ASN A 27 10.87 -22.93 -1.19
CA ASN A 27 10.46 -24.22 -0.63
C ASN A 27 9.80 -25.03 -1.75
N ALA A 28 10.59 -25.83 -2.46
CA ALA A 28 10.13 -26.57 -3.63
C ALA A 28 9.85 -28.04 -3.30
N SER A 29 8.67 -28.50 -3.68
CA SER A 29 8.25 -29.92 -3.67
C SER A 29 7.81 -30.32 -5.06
N TYR A 30 7.67 -31.64 -5.30
CA TYR A 30 7.27 -32.13 -6.59
C TYR A 30 6.32 -33.34 -6.49
N VAL A 31 5.51 -33.53 -7.54
CA VAL A 31 4.63 -34.68 -7.77
C VAL A 31 4.76 -35.13 -9.23
N LEU A 32 4.42 -36.37 -9.50
CA LEU A 32 4.70 -37.01 -10.80
C LEU A 32 3.46 -37.14 -11.72
N ASN A 33 2.29 -36.75 -11.25
CA ASN A 33 1.04 -36.86 -12.01
C ASN A 33 0.00 -35.84 -11.56
N SER A 34 -1.07 -35.69 -12.35
CA SER A 34 -2.14 -34.75 -12.12
C SER A 34 -2.97 -35.01 -10.85
N ASP A 35 -3.16 -36.29 -10.48
CA ASP A 35 -4.00 -36.66 -9.34
C ASP A 35 -3.30 -36.33 -8.03
N ASP A 36 -2.00 -36.61 -7.92
CA ASP A 36 -1.17 -36.22 -6.80
C ASP A 36 -1.08 -34.68 -6.69
N CYS A 37 -0.99 -33.98 -7.83
CA CYS A 37 -1.01 -32.53 -7.85
C CYS A 37 -2.29 -31.97 -7.22
N LEU A 38 -3.45 -32.43 -7.65
CA LEU A 38 -4.73 -31.97 -7.11
C LEU A 38 -4.90 -32.31 -5.62
N SER A 39 -4.42 -33.51 -5.22
CA SER A 39 -4.40 -33.93 -3.82
C SER A 39 -3.50 -33.04 -2.97
N GLU A 40 -2.32 -32.68 -3.49
CA GLU A 40 -1.33 -31.88 -2.80
C GLU A 40 -1.80 -30.43 -2.61
N ILE A 41 -2.36 -29.80 -3.65
CA ILE A 41 -2.91 -28.45 -3.59
C ILE A 41 -4.11 -28.35 -2.61
N SER A 42 -4.87 -29.44 -2.46
CA SER A 42 -5.99 -29.46 -1.51
C SER A 42 -5.55 -29.50 -0.04
N LYS A 43 -4.33 -29.98 0.25
CA LYS A 43 -3.79 -30.14 1.60
C LYS A 43 -2.86 -29.02 2.01
N ASN A 44 -2.09 -28.49 1.06
CA ASN A 44 -1.04 -27.50 1.28
C ASN A 44 -1.26 -26.27 0.41
N SER A 45 -0.80 -25.12 0.88
CA SER A 45 -0.84 -23.85 0.12
C SER A 45 0.46 -23.65 -0.65
N TYR A 46 0.32 -23.32 -1.93
CA TYR A 46 1.42 -23.00 -2.82
C TYR A 46 1.27 -21.59 -3.39
N ASP A 47 2.39 -20.93 -3.65
CA ASP A 47 2.44 -19.60 -4.28
C ASP A 47 2.57 -19.74 -5.80
N LEU A 48 3.26 -20.81 -6.26
CA LEU A 48 3.53 -21.06 -7.66
C LEU A 48 3.53 -22.56 -7.97
N ILE A 49 3.01 -22.93 -9.14
CA ILE A 49 3.09 -24.29 -9.67
C ILE A 49 3.77 -24.26 -11.04
N LEU A 50 4.74 -25.15 -11.22
CA LEU A 50 5.34 -25.47 -12.52
C LEU A 50 4.67 -26.73 -13.05
N ILE A 51 4.06 -26.72 -14.25
CA ILE A 51 3.31 -27.84 -14.80
C ILE A 51 3.86 -28.23 -16.17
N ASP A 52 4.28 -29.49 -16.33
CA ASP A 52 4.55 -30.02 -17.67
C ASP A 52 3.25 -30.20 -18.45
N LEU A 53 3.27 -29.80 -19.72
CA LEU A 53 2.12 -29.93 -20.62
C LEU A 53 1.86 -31.40 -20.99
N TRP A 54 2.87 -32.28 -20.95
CA TRP A 54 2.78 -33.65 -21.35
C TRP A 54 3.05 -34.58 -20.14
N LEU A 55 1.97 -34.94 -19.44
CA LEU A 55 2.04 -35.82 -18.26
C LEU A 55 1.64 -37.24 -18.64
N LYS A 56 2.63 -38.15 -18.76
CA LYS A 56 2.37 -39.59 -18.98
C LYS A 56 1.70 -40.19 -17.74
N ASN A 57 0.81 -41.13 -17.94
CA ASN A 57 0.10 -41.86 -16.87
C ASN A 57 -0.70 -40.95 -15.91
N SER A 58 -1.17 -39.81 -16.38
CA SER A 58 -2.02 -38.85 -15.64
C SER A 58 -3.45 -38.88 -16.16
N THR A 59 -4.42 -38.66 -15.27
CA THR A 59 -5.85 -38.59 -15.63
C THR A 59 -6.17 -37.29 -16.40
N LEU A 60 -5.42 -36.22 -16.14
CA LEU A 60 -5.51 -34.93 -16.86
C LEU A 60 -4.17 -34.61 -17.51
N GLN A 61 -4.21 -34.13 -18.74
CA GLN A 61 -3.05 -33.54 -19.40
C GLN A 61 -2.78 -32.11 -18.87
N GLY A 62 -1.58 -31.58 -19.13
CA GLY A 62 -1.15 -30.31 -18.55
C GLY A 62 -2.14 -29.15 -18.76
N ASN A 63 -2.66 -28.96 -19.98
CA ASN A 63 -3.62 -27.89 -20.27
C ASN A 63 -4.97 -28.07 -19.53
N ASP A 64 -5.46 -29.30 -19.40
CA ASP A 64 -6.70 -29.59 -18.64
C ASP A 64 -6.47 -29.36 -17.14
N LEU A 65 -5.30 -29.79 -16.63
CA LEU A 65 -4.89 -29.54 -15.25
C LEU A 65 -4.79 -28.05 -14.95
N ILE A 66 -4.14 -27.27 -15.83
CA ILE A 66 -4.05 -25.81 -15.73
C ILE A 66 -5.44 -25.18 -15.66
N SER A 67 -6.35 -25.55 -16.59
CA SER A 67 -7.73 -25.02 -16.61
C SER A 67 -8.48 -25.32 -15.33
N LYS A 68 -8.31 -26.51 -14.77
CA LYS A 68 -8.97 -26.93 -13.53
C LYS A 68 -8.42 -26.21 -12.31
N ILE A 69 -7.10 -26.00 -12.25
CA ILE A 69 -6.46 -25.27 -11.14
C ILE A 69 -6.79 -23.79 -11.23
N SER A 70 -6.66 -23.16 -12.40
CA SER A 70 -6.89 -21.73 -12.59
C SER A 70 -8.32 -21.30 -12.28
N SER A 71 -9.31 -22.18 -12.55
CA SER A 71 -10.72 -21.91 -12.24
C SER A 71 -11.02 -21.91 -10.73
N ASN A 72 -10.25 -22.66 -9.92
CA ASN A 72 -10.50 -22.83 -8.49
C ASN A 72 -9.54 -22.02 -7.60
N HIS A 73 -8.40 -21.59 -8.12
CA HIS A 73 -7.32 -20.94 -7.37
C HIS A 73 -6.83 -19.66 -8.07
N ASN A 74 -7.57 -18.56 -7.94
CA ASN A 74 -7.29 -17.27 -8.63
C ASN A 74 -5.97 -16.60 -8.22
N ASP A 75 -5.42 -16.94 -7.06
CA ASP A 75 -4.20 -16.34 -6.49
C ASP A 75 -2.96 -17.23 -6.60
N LEU A 76 -3.06 -18.34 -7.33
CA LEU A 76 -1.96 -19.27 -7.57
C LEU A 76 -1.32 -18.98 -8.92
N VAL A 77 -0.01 -18.76 -8.94
CA VAL A 77 0.74 -18.58 -10.18
C VAL A 77 0.96 -19.95 -10.84
N ILE A 78 0.62 -20.07 -12.11
CA ILE A 78 0.81 -21.29 -12.90
C ILE A 78 1.78 -20.99 -14.04
N ILE A 79 2.91 -21.67 -14.08
CA ILE A 79 3.87 -21.61 -15.20
C ILE A 79 3.90 -22.98 -15.85
N SER A 80 3.62 -23.02 -17.15
CA SER A 80 3.75 -24.26 -17.92
C SER A 80 5.15 -24.42 -18.50
N PHE A 81 5.62 -25.65 -18.65
CA PHE A 81 6.86 -25.96 -19.36
C PHE A 81 6.70 -27.21 -20.25
N SER A 82 7.43 -27.25 -21.35
CA SER A 82 7.32 -28.37 -22.31
C SER A 82 8.58 -28.53 -23.14
N GLY A 83 8.92 -29.81 -23.44
CA GLY A 83 10.01 -30.17 -24.34
C GLY A 83 9.67 -30.03 -25.82
N HIS A 84 8.40 -29.91 -26.19
CA HIS A 84 7.93 -29.71 -27.56
C HIS A 84 7.38 -28.29 -27.71
N ALA A 85 8.30 -27.34 -27.80
CA ALA A 85 7.93 -25.93 -27.96
C ALA A 85 7.43 -25.69 -29.39
N ASN A 86 6.12 -25.79 -29.55
CA ASN A 86 5.43 -25.14 -30.65
C ASN A 86 4.77 -23.86 -30.10
N ILE A 87 4.83 -22.78 -30.83
CA ILE A 87 4.17 -21.49 -30.45
C ILE A 87 2.70 -21.75 -30.09
N ASP A 88 2.05 -22.69 -30.75
CA ASP A 88 0.67 -23.09 -30.48
C ASP A 88 0.48 -23.65 -29.08
N ASN A 89 1.39 -24.49 -28.57
CA ASN A 89 1.33 -25.07 -27.22
C ASN A 89 1.46 -23.99 -26.13
N ALA A 90 2.34 -23.00 -26.36
CA ALA A 90 2.48 -21.86 -25.44
C ALA A 90 1.20 -21.00 -25.42
N ILE A 91 0.61 -20.72 -26.58
CA ILE A 91 -0.64 -19.97 -26.70
C ILE A 91 -1.79 -20.72 -26.00
N ASP A 92 -1.89 -22.03 -26.21
CA ASP A 92 -2.96 -22.85 -25.65
C ASP A 92 -2.83 -22.98 -24.12
N SER A 93 -1.61 -23.07 -23.59
CA SER A 93 -1.41 -23.09 -22.13
C SER A 93 -1.79 -21.75 -21.48
N LEU A 94 -1.45 -20.63 -22.12
CA LEU A 94 -1.86 -19.29 -21.67
C LEU A 94 -3.39 -19.10 -21.73
N LYS A 95 -4.06 -19.60 -22.79
CA LYS A 95 -5.53 -19.60 -22.88
C LYS A 95 -6.18 -20.47 -21.81
N SER A 96 -5.52 -21.57 -21.42
CA SER A 96 -5.97 -22.46 -20.33
C SER A 96 -5.79 -21.86 -18.94
N GLY A 97 -5.11 -20.72 -18.81
CA GLY A 97 -4.96 -19.99 -17.55
C GLY A 97 -3.55 -20.00 -16.96
N ALA A 98 -2.53 -20.46 -17.69
CA ALA A 98 -1.13 -20.29 -17.28
C ALA A 98 -0.74 -18.80 -17.30
N ASN A 99 0.10 -18.37 -16.35
CA ASN A 99 0.62 -17.02 -16.28
C ASN A 99 1.84 -16.81 -17.20
N ASP A 100 2.63 -17.88 -17.42
CA ASP A 100 3.82 -17.83 -18.26
C ASP A 100 4.15 -19.24 -18.79
N PHE A 101 5.10 -19.32 -19.75
CA PHE A 101 5.53 -20.57 -20.37
C PHE A 101 7.06 -20.63 -20.47
N ILE A 102 7.65 -21.82 -20.25
CA ILE A 102 9.08 -22.08 -20.36
C ILE A 102 9.31 -23.28 -21.28
N GLU A 103 10.17 -23.11 -22.29
CA GLU A 103 10.59 -24.18 -23.19
C GLU A 103 11.72 -25.00 -22.57
N LYS A 104 11.62 -26.33 -22.61
CA LYS A 104 12.70 -27.27 -22.28
C LYS A 104 13.55 -27.56 -23.53
N PRO A 105 14.89 -27.67 -23.44
CA PRO A 105 15.71 -27.45 -22.24
C PRO A 105 15.85 -25.96 -21.91
N PHE A 106 15.82 -25.63 -20.61
CA PHE A 106 15.95 -24.26 -20.14
C PHE A 106 17.22 -24.07 -19.32
N GLU A 107 17.80 -22.89 -19.43
CA GLU A 107 18.89 -22.47 -18.55
C GLU A 107 18.33 -22.12 -17.16
N THR A 108 19.08 -22.45 -16.11
CA THR A 108 18.73 -22.12 -14.72
C THR A 108 18.39 -20.63 -14.55
N LYS A 109 19.17 -19.75 -15.17
CA LYS A 109 18.93 -18.30 -15.13
C LYS A 109 17.57 -17.90 -15.70
N LYS A 110 17.15 -18.53 -16.81
CA LYS A 110 15.85 -18.28 -17.45
C LYS A 110 14.70 -18.75 -16.56
N LEU A 111 14.82 -19.94 -15.96
CA LEU A 111 13.83 -20.47 -15.02
C LEU A 111 13.64 -19.53 -13.82
N LEU A 112 14.73 -19.16 -13.16
CA LEU A 112 14.70 -18.27 -11.99
C LEU A 112 14.16 -16.88 -12.33
N HIS A 113 14.51 -16.33 -13.50
CA HIS A 113 13.98 -15.05 -13.95
C HIS A 113 12.46 -15.08 -14.15
N VAL A 114 11.94 -16.12 -14.80
CA VAL A 114 10.49 -16.25 -15.04
C VAL A 114 9.74 -16.45 -13.72
N ILE A 115 10.27 -17.28 -12.81
CA ILE A 115 9.68 -17.50 -11.49
C ILE A 115 9.68 -16.21 -10.66
N SER A 116 10.81 -15.50 -10.57
CA SER A 116 10.91 -14.26 -9.79
C SER A 116 9.97 -13.18 -10.32
N LYS A 117 9.91 -12.98 -11.63
CA LYS A 117 8.99 -12.05 -12.30
C LYS A 117 7.53 -12.35 -11.92
N ASN A 118 7.11 -13.61 -12.03
CA ASN A 118 5.72 -13.99 -11.76
C ASN A 118 5.37 -13.95 -10.26
N LEU A 119 6.29 -14.31 -9.38
CA LEU A 119 6.12 -14.15 -7.92
C LEU A 119 6.07 -12.68 -7.49
N GLU A 120 6.82 -11.80 -8.14
CA GLU A 120 6.74 -10.36 -7.91
C GLU A 120 5.38 -9.81 -8.35
N HIS A 121 4.86 -10.25 -9.51
CA HIS A 121 3.50 -9.93 -9.96
C HIS A 121 2.44 -10.42 -8.95
N LEU A 122 2.61 -11.63 -8.39
CA LEU A 122 1.71 -12.15 -7.35
C LEU A 122 1.77 -11.29 -6.07
N LYS A 123 2.98 -10.97 -5.59
CA LYS A 123 3.15 -10.09 -4.42
C LYS A 123 2.49 -8.73 -4.65
N ASN A 124 2.67 -8.16 -5.84
CA ASN A 124 2.04 -6.90 -6.22
C ASN A 124 0.51 -7.03 -6.26
N LYS A 125 -0.03 -8.13 -6.80
CA LYS A 125 -1.47 -8.43 -6.81
C LYS A 125 -2.03 -8.61 -5.39
N ILE A 126 -1.34 -9.35 -4.52
CA ILE A 126 -1.72 -9.52 -3.10
C ILE A 126 -1.61 -8.19 -2.36
N THR A 127 -0.56 -7.41 -2.60
CA THR A 127 -0.37 -6.08 -2.03
C THR A 127 -1.49 -5.14 -2.50
N ILE A 128 -1.83 -5.15 -3.78
CA ILE A 128 -2.95 -4.40 -4.36
C ILE A 128 -4.27 -4.87 -3.74
N ASN A 129 -4.51 -6.17 -3.57
CA ASN A 129 -5.72 -6.68 -2.92
C ASN A 129 -5.77 -6.36 -1.43
N ASN A 130 -4.64 -6.38 -0.73
CA ASN A 130 -4.54 -5.92 0.65
C ASN A 130 -4.74 -4.41 0.77
N TYR A 131 -4.23 -3.62 -0.20
CA TYR A 131 -4.55 -2.20 -0.31
C TYR A 131 -6.00 -1.98 -0.77
N ARG A 132 -6.55 -2.78 -1.69
CA ARG A 132 -7.97 -2.76 -2.05
C ARG A 132 -8.86 -3.09 -0.85
N ASN A 133 -8.51 -4.06 -0.02
CA ASN A 133 -9.22 -4.35 1.22
C ASN A 133 -9.05 -3.24 2.26
N LYS A 134 -7.90 -2.60 2.35
CA LYS A 134 -7.71 -1.36 3.12
C LYS A 134 -8.46 -0.19 2.47
N ILE A 135 -8.43 -0.06 1.15
CA ILE A 135 -9.14 0.99 0.38
C ILE A 135 -10.64 0.73 0.40
N SER A 136 -11.15 -0.50 0.25
CA SER A 136 -12.58 -0.78 0.39
C SER A 136 -13.09 -0.49 1.80
N PHE A 137 -12.23 -0.59 2.79
CA PHE A 137 -12.48 -0.07 4.13
C PHE A 137 -12.52 1.46 4.16
N HIS A 138 -11.66 2.12 3.39
CA HIS A 138 -11.61 3.58 3.24
C HIS A 138 -12.62 4.11 2.21
N THR A 139 -13.14 3.32 1.28
CA THR A 139 -14.07 3.77 0.23
C THR A 139 -15.52 3.94 0.70
N LYS A 140 -15.86 3.45 1.89
CA LYS A 140 -17.05 3.93 2.62
C LYS A 140 -16.79 5.25 3.35
N ILE A 141 -15.58 5.82 3.21
CA ILE A 141 -15.22 7.08 3.83
C ILE A 141 -15.79 8.20 2.96
N ASN A 142 -16.81 8.84 3.44
CA ASN A 142 -17.25 10.12 2.92
C ASN A 142 -16.07 11.10 3.07
N PHE A 143 -15.76 11.84 2.01
CA PHE A 143 -14.82 12.95 2.10
C PHE A 143 -15.36 13.92 3.15
N ILE A 144 -14.63 14.01 4.28
CA ILE A 144 -15.09 14.80 5.42
C ILE A 144 -14.57 16.20 5.24
N GLY A 145 -15.46 17.12 5.11
CA GLY A 145 -15.17 18.54 5.06
C GLY A 145 -16.47 19.31 5.01
N SER A 146 -16.66 20.16 5.98
CA SER A 146 -17.83 21.06 6.08
C SER A 146 -17.48 22.50 5.68
N SER A 147 -16.21 22.79 5.36
CA SER A 147 -15.80 24.12 4.96
C SER A 147 -16.38 24.53 3.61
N ASN A 148 -16.60 25.84 3.45
CA ASN A 148 -17.09 26.39 2.19
C ASN A 148 -16.18 26.04 1.00
N GLU A 149 -14.86 25.95 1.22
CA GLU A 149 -13.88 25.59 0.20
C GLU A 149 -14.08 24.17 -0.30
N ILE A 150 -14.25 23.22 0.62
CA ILE A 150 -14.52 21.81 0.26
C ILE A 150 -15.87 21.69 -0.45
N ASN A 151 -16.89 22.37 0.00
CA ASN A 151 -18.19 22.35 -0.67
C ASN A 151 -18.10 22.86 -2.12
N LEU A 152 -17.32 23.91 -2.37
CA LEU A 152 -17.05 24.38 -3.73
C LEU A 152 -16.32 23.34 -4.59
N HIS A 153 -15.38 22.58 -4.02
CA HIS A 153 -14.71 21.48 -4.71
C HIS A 153 -15.68 20.33 -5.00
N LEU A 154 -16.51 19.95 -4.04
CA LEU A 154 -17.53 18.91 -4.22
C LEU A 154 -18.54 19.30 -5.33
N ASP A 155 -18.94 20.56 -5.40
CA ASP A 155 -19.83 21.04 -6.46
C ASP A 155 -19.18 21.07 -7.84
N LYS A 156 -17.87 21.33 -7.91
CA LYS A 156 -17.08 21.16 -9.14
C LYS A 156 -17.04 19.68 -9.56
N ILE A 157 -16.79 18.78 -8.61
CA ILE A 157 -16.70 17.34 -8.86
C ILE A 157 -18.02 16.78 -9.41
N LYS A 158 -19.17 17.22 -8.88
CA LYS A 158 -20.51 16.82 -9.39
C LYS A 158 -20.74 17.19 -10.87
N LYS A 159 -20.02 18.18 -11.39
CA LYS A 159 -20.15 18.68 -12.77
C LYS A 159 -19.14 18.06 -13.73
N LEU A 160 -18.22 17.21 -13.24
CA LEU A 160 -17.20 16.56 -14.05
C LEU A 160 -17.84 15.60 -15.06
N LYS A 161 -17.24 15.57 -16.26
CA LYS A 161 -17.66 14.70 -17.36
C LYS A 161 -16.66 13.57 -17.56
N PHE A 162 -17.08 12.53 -18.26
CA PHE A 162 -16.20 11.49 -18.75
C PHE A 162 -15.06 12.08 -19.61
N LYS A 163 -13.89 11.44 -19.60
CA LYS A 163 -12.70 11.80 -20.39
C LYS A 163 -12.06 13.15 -20.02
N GLU A 164 -12.40 13.73 -18.89
CA GLU A 164 -11.67 14.91 -18.39
C GLU A 164 -10.47 14.48 -17.56
N ASN A 165 -9.30 15.05 -17.88
CA ASN A 165 -8.11 14.89 -17.04
C ASN A 165 -8.12 15.91 -15.92
N ILE A 166 -7.77 15.45 -14.70
CA ILE A 166 -7.94 16.20 -13.46
C ILE A 166 -6.62 16.26 -12.71
N PHE A 167 -6.29 17.43 -12.22
CA PHE A 167 -5.11 17.66 -11.40
C PHE A 167 -5.49 18.11 -10.00
N ILE A 168 -4.86 17.49 -9.01
CA ILE A 168 -5.07 17.78 -7.59
C ILE A 168 -3.75 18.24 -6.98
N SER A 169 -3.67 19.47 -6.50
CA SER A 169 -2.50 19.97 -5.79
C SER A 169 -2.78 20.17 -4.31
N GLY A 170 -1.74 20.07 -3.50
CA GLY A 170 -1.82 20.32 -2.07
C GLY A 170 -0.75 19.60 -1.26
N PRO A 171 -0.56 19.98 0.01
CA PRO A 171 0.47 19.44 0.87
C PRO A 171 0.29 17.92 1.11
N ASN A 172 1.37 17.30 1.58
CA ASN A 172 1.32 15.88 1.94
C ASN A 172 0.31 15.62 3.05
N GLY A 173 -0.33 14.45 2.99
CA GLY A 173 -1.29 14.00 3.99
C GLY A 173 -2.65 14.70 3.96
N ILE A 174 -2.91 15.60 3.00
CA ILE A 174 -4.16 16.38 2.95
C ILE A 174 -5.36 15.57 2.42
N GLY A 175 -5.13 14.39 1.85
CA GLY A 175 -6.19 13.54 1.33
C GLY A 175 -6.37 13.58 -0.19
N LYS A 176 -5.35 13.93 -0.97
CA LYS A 176 -5.39 13.97 -2.46
C LYS A 176 -5.88 12.66 -3.07
N PHE A 177 -5.35 11.54 -2.60
CA PHE A 177 -5.77 10.20 -3.03
C PHE A 177 -7.25 9.92 -2.75
N PHE A 178 -7.77 10.32 -1.59
CA PHE A 178 -9.19 10.18 -1.26
C PHE A 178 -10.07 11.02 -2.18
N LEU A 179 -9.62 12.23 -2.51
CA LEU A 179 -10.32 13.09 -3.44
C LEU A 179 -10.32 12.49 -4.86
N ALA A 180 -9.19 11.93 -5.32
CA ALA A 180 -9.10 11.24 -6.61
C ALA A 180 -10.07 10.05 -6.69
N ASN A 181 -10.17 9.25 -5.62
CA ASN A 181 -11.14 8.17 -5.51
C ASN A 181 -12.59 8.68 -5.54
N LEU A 182 -12.89 9.76 -4.82
CA LEU A 182 -14.23 10.37 -4.83
C LEU A 182 -14.60 10.83 -6.25
N ILE A 183 -13.66 11.45 -6.97
CA ILE A 183 -13.84 11.89 -8.35
C ILE A 183 -14.13 10.69 -9.25
N HIS A 184 -13.31 9.64 -9.16
CA HIS A 184 -13.53 8.41 -9.91
C HIS A 184 -14.91 7.81 -9.65
N ASN A 185 -15.30 7.68 -8.38
CA ASN A 185 -16.60 7.11 -8.00
C ASN A 185 -17.79 7.92 -8.52
N GLN A 186 -17.66 9.23 -8.51
CA GLN A 186 -18.71 10.12 -9.05
C GLN A 186 -18.87 9.92 -10.56
N ILE A 187 -17.79 9.71 -11.30
CA ILE A 187 -17.83 9.52 -12.75
C ILE A 187 -18.18 8.08 -13.12
N SER A 188 -17.67 7.08 -12.38
CA SER A 188 -17.82 5.65 -12.69
C SER A 188 -19.08 5.00 -12.15
N ASN A 189 -19.98 5.76 -11.50
CA ASN A 189 -21.16 5.23 -10.80
C ASN A 189 -20.80 4.16 -9.75
N ASN A 190 -19.75 4.41 -8.95
CA ASN A 190 -19.25 3.56 -7.87
C ASN A 190 -18.62 2.22 -8.33
N ASN A 191 -18.05 2.16 -9.51
CA ASN A 191 -17.25 1.00 -9.93
C ASN A 191 -15.78 1.13 -9.52
N PHE A 192 -15.45 0.65 -8.32
CA PHE A 192 -14.11 0.79 -7.72
C PHE A 192 -13.00 -0.01 -8.42
N ASP A 193 -13.35 -1.07 -9.12
CA ASP A 193 -12.37 -1.97 -9.76
C ASP A 193 -11.65 -1.33 -10.94
N THR A 194 -12.10 -0.15 -11.35
CA THR A 194 -11.58 0.59 -12.50
C THR A 194 -10.74 1.82 -12.11
N PHE A 195 -10.35 1.96 -10.85
CA PHE A 195 -9.40 2.97 -10.38
C PHE A 195 -8.00 2.35 -10.26
N ILE A 196 -7.07 2.74 -11.12
CA ILE A 196 -5.76 2.11 -11.27
C ILE A 196 -4.66 3.11 -10.93
N ASN A 197 -3.83 2.79 -9.95
CA ASN A 197 -2.67 3.60 -9.56
C ASN A 197 -1.45 3.22 -10.40
N LEU A 198 -1.01 4.10 -11.30
CA LEU A 198 0.13 3.87 -12.19
C LEU A 198 1.50 3.88 -11.46
N ASN A 199 1.58 4.34 -10.23
CA ASN A 199 2.80 4.24 -9.42
C ASN A 199 2.97 2.82 -8.86
N GLU A 200 1.90 2.05 -8.77
CA GLU A 200 1.88 0.69 -8.22
C GLU A 200 1.84 -0.40 -9.31
N VAL A 201 1.31 -0.05 -10.49
CA VAL A 201 1.09 -1.00 -11.59
C VAL A 201 1.73 -0.44 -12.86
N ILE A 202 2.66 -1.19 -13.44
CA ILE A 202 3.23 -0.86 -14.74
C ILE A 202 2.30 -1.43 -15.82
N LEU A 203 1.66 -0.56 -16.61
CA LEU A 203 0.79 -0.93 -17.70
C LEU A 203 1.48 -0.66 -19.05
N SER A 204 1.31 -1.55 -19.99
CA SER A 204 1.61 -1.29 -21.41
C SER A 204 0.40 -0.67 -22.12
N PHE A 205 0.59 -0.06 -23.30
CA PHE A 205 -0.52 0.42 -24.13
C PHE A 205 -1.52 -0.69 -24.51
N ASN A 206 -1.02 -1.94 -24.70
CA ASN A 206 -1.88 -3.10 -24.94
C ASN A 206 -2.78 -3.44 -23.75
N ASP A 207 -2.27 -3.27 -22.52
CA ASP A 207 -3.07 -3.50 -21.30
C ASP A 207 -4.17 -2.43 -21.17
N ILE A 208 -3.88 -1.20 -21.57
CA ILE A 208 -4.85 -0.09 -21.58
C ILE A 208 -5.95 -0.34 -22.62
N LEU A 209 -5.61 -0.87 -23.79
CA LEU A 209 -6.60 -1.31 -24.79
C LEU A 209 -7.52 -2.41 -24.24
N LYS A 210 -6.95 -3.42 -23.57
CA LYS A 210 -7.73 -4.49 -22.92
C LYS A 210 -8.65 -3.93 -21.84
N LEU A 211 -8.16 -3.02 -21.00
CA LEU A 211 -8.99 -2.35 -20.00
C LEU A 211 -10.15 -1.59 -20.63
N GLY A 212 -9.90 -0.87 -21.74
CA GLY A 212 -10.92 -0.15 -22.50
C GLY A 212 -11.97 -1.06 -23.15
N SER A 213 -11.60 -2.29 -23.50
CA SER A 213 -12.55 -3.28 -24.03
C SER A 213 -13.41 -3.97 -22.96
N ILE A 214 -12.88 -4.09 -21.73
CA ILE A 214 -13.56 -4.78 -20.61
C ILE A 214 -14.43 -3.80 -19.82
N HIS A 215 -13.92 -2.60 -19.57
CA HIS A 215 -14.58 -1.63 -18.70
C HIS A 215 -15.21 -0.48 -19.50
N LYS A 216 -16.43 -0.15 -19.15
CA LYS A 216 -17.14 0.99 -19.74
C LYS A 216 -16.43 2.33 -19.46
N TYR A 217 -15.72 2.43 -18.33
CA TYR A 217 -14.96 3.58 -17.89
C TYR A 217 -13.92 3.15 -16.83
N PHE A 218 -12.75 3.78 -16.84
CA PHE A 218 -11.74 3.63 -15.79
C PHE A 218 -10.93 4.91 -15.58
N SER A 219 -10.26 5.03 -14.44
CA SER A 219 -9.37 6.14 -14.16
C SER A 219 -7.95 5.64 -13.91
N LEU A 220 -6.99 6.32 -14.50
CA LEU A 220 -5.57 6.13 -14.28
C LEU A 220 -5.09 7.21 -13.31
N TYR A 221 -4.68 6.80 -12.11
CA TYR A 221 -4.22 7.71 -11.08
C TYR A 221 -2.70 7.75 -11.04
N VAL A 222 -2.14 8.95 -10.98
CA VAL A 222 -0.71 9.22 -10.84
C VAL A 222 -0.49 9.95 -9.52
N ASN A 223 0.12 9.27 -8.56
CA ASN A 223 0.51 9.84 -7.29
C ASN A 223 1.87 10.54 -7.43
N ASP A 224 1.92 11.80 -7.05
CA ASP A 224 3.08 12.68 -7.15
C ASP A 224 3.70 12.74 -8.55
N LEU A 225 3.16 13.63 -9.35
CA LEU A 225 3.55 13.83 -10.75
C LEU A 225 5.05 14.14 -10.93
N HIS A 226 5.73 14.71 -9.93
CA HIS A 226 7.17 14.98 -9.98
C HIS A 226 8.02 13.72 -9.96
N VAL A 227 7.55 12.66 -9.31
CA VAL A 227 8.28 11.39 -9.13
C VAL A 227 7.92 10.38 -10.21
N PHE A 228 6.80 10.61 -10.92
CA PHE A 228 6.29 9.67 -11.89
C PHE A 228 7.10 9.67 -13.19
N ASN A 229 7.84 8.59 -13.45
CA ASN A 229 8.71 8.43 -14.63
C ASN A 229 8.40 7.18 -15.47
N SER A 230 7.40 6.40 -15.09
CA SER A 230 7.16 5.10 -15.72
C SER A 230 6.52 5.16 -17.12
N MET A 231 5.87 6.30 -17.44
CA MET A 231 5.18 6.47 -18.74
C MET A 231 5.02 7.96 -19.05
N ASN A 232 5.16 8.33 -20.33
CA ASN A 232 4.87 9.69 -20.79
C ASN A 232 3.35 9.93 -20.81
N LEU A 233 2.85 10.79 -19.93
CA LEU A 233 1.42 11.07 -19.79
C LEU A 233 0.80 11.73 -21.03
N LEU A 234 1.59 12.49 -21.80
CA LEU A 234 1.09 13.10 -23.04
C LEU A 234 0.86 12.02 -24.10
N GLU A 235 1.80 11.09 -24.27
CA GLU A 235 1.66 9.95 -25.17
C GLU A 235 0.50 9.05 -24.73
N LEU A 236 0.38 8.80 -23.44
CA LEU A 236 -0.73 8.03 -22.87
C LEU A 236 -2.09 8.67 -23.17
N ASN A 237 -2.20 9.99 -22.96
CA ASN A 237 -3.44 10.70 -23.25
C ASN A 237 -3.78 10.70 -24.74
N GLN A 238 -2.77 10.90 -25.60
CA GLN A 238 -2.96 10.84 -27.04
C GLN A 238 -3.44 9.44 -27.46
N PHE A 239 -2.82 8.40 -26.91
CA PHE A 239 -3.23 7.02 -27.16
C PHE A 239 -4.67 6.72 -26.72
N ILE A 240 -5.10 7.25 -25.55
CA ILE A 240 -6.49 7.14 -25.07
C ILE A 240 -7.46 7.80 -26.05
N ILE A 241 -7.10 8.98 -26.57
CA ILE A 241 -7.92 9.73 -27.52
C ILE A 241 -8.00 9.00 -28.88
N ASP A 242 -6.86 8.59 -29.44
CA ASP A 242 -6.77 7.96 -30.76
C ASP A 242 -7.53 6.63 -30.85
N ASN A 243 -7.61 5.91 -29.73
CA ASN A 243 -8.34 4.63 -29.64
C ASN A 243 -9.75 4.76 -29.04
N ASP A 244 -10.26 5.96 -28.86
CA ASP A 244 -11.60 6.27 -28.32
C ASP A 244 -11.89 5.58 -26.95
N ILE A 245 -10.85 5.42 -26.12
CA ILE A 245 -10.97 4.76 -24.81
C ILE A 245 -11.67 5.70 -23.82
N ASN A 246 -12.63 5.16 -23.05
CA ASN A 246 -13.31 5.89 -21.99
C ASN A 246 -12.51 5.88 -20.70
N ALA A 247 -11.45 6.68 -20.64
CA ALA A 247 -10.60 6.81 -19.46
C ALA A 247 -10.35 8.29 -19.11
N SER A 248 -10.01 8.55 -17.86
CA SER A 248 -9.51 9.83 -17.37
C SER A 248 -8.20 9.64 -16.64
N ILE A 249 -7.29 10.60 -16.78
CA ILE A 249 -6.06 10.66 -16.01
C ILE A 249 -6.29 11.62 -14.84
N ILE A 250 -6.10 11.12 -13.62
CA ILE A 250 -6.16 11.91 -12.39
C ILE A 250 -4.74 11.93 -11.83
N ALA A 251 -4.12 13.09 -11.74
CA ALA A 251 -2.78 13.22 -11.20
C ALA A 251 -2.76 14.13 -9.98
N ASP A 252 -1.84 13.88 -9.07
CA ASP A 252 -1.60 14.78 -7.95
C ASP A 252 -0.15 15.28 -7.87
N SER A 253 0.05 16.36 -7.14
CA SER A 253 1.37 16.90 -6.80
C SER A 253 1.31 17.72 -5.51
N LEU A 254 2.50 18.07 -4.98
CA LEU A 254 2.65 19.00 -3.87
C LEU A 254 2.27 20.43 -4.27
N ASN A 255 2.71 20.86 -5.45
CA ASN A 255 2.61 22.23 -5.95
C ASN A 255 1.92 22.28 -7.30
N ASP A 256 1.46 23.48 -7.68
CA ASP A 256 0.88 23.76 -9.00
C ASP A 256 1.94 23.92 -10.11
N ASP A 257 3.24 24.02 -9.75
CA ASP A 257 4.33 24.44 -10.66
C ASP A 257 4.63 23.44 -11.79
N VAL A 258 4.18 22.19 -11.64
CA VAL A 258 4.35 21.13 -12.66
C VAL A 258 3.53 21.39 -13.92
N LEU A 259 2.67 22.39 -13.89
CA LEU A 259 1.65 22.61 -14.94
C LEU A 259 1.97 23.79 -15.85
N SER A 260 3.22 24.26 -15.89
CA SER A 260 3.59 25.45 -16.68
C SER A 260 3.24 25.39 -18.17
N ASP A 261 2.97 24.19 -18.73
CA ASP A 261 2.79 24.06 -20.19
C ASP A 261 1.47 23.43 -20.68
N HIS A 262 0.48 23.07 -19.84
CA HIS A 262 -0.52 22.14 -20.34
C HIS A 262 -1.98 22.48 -20.12
N ASN A 263 -2.69 22.75 -21.22
CA ASN A 263 -4.14 22.51 -21.41
C ASN A 263 -4.56 21.03 -21.20
N PHE A 264 -3.62 20.17 -20.76
CA PHE A 264 -3.81 18.74 -20.53
C PHE A 264 -4.83 18.48 -19.40
N PHE A 265 -4.68 19.17 -18.26
CA PHE A 265 -5.63 19.07 -17.16
C PHE A 265 -6.65 20.21 -17.23
N LYS A 266 -7.87 19.89 -17.67
CA LYS A 266 -8.97 20.86 -17.75
C LYS A 266 -9.47 21.31 -16.39
N THR A 267 -9.51 20.38 -15.44
CA THR A 267 -9.96 20.67 -14.08
C THR A 267 -8.79 20.60 -13.11
N LYS A 268 -8.59 21.69 -12.38
CA LYS A 268 -7.56 21.81 -11.34
C LYS A 268 -8.23 22.06 -10.00
N ILE A 269 -7.84 21.26 -8.99
CA ILE A 269 -8.35 21.33 -7.63
C ILE A 269 -7.16 21.54 -6.70
N LYS A 270 -7.15 22.64 -5.95
CA LYS A 270 -6.10 22.95 -4.99
C LYS A 270 -6.64 22.77 -3.57
N LEU A 271 -6.03 21.85 -2.82
CA LEU A 271 -6.35 21.62 -1.41
C LEU A 271 -5.40 22.40 -0.53
N LYS A 272 -5.94 23.27 0.33
CA LYS A 272 -5.15 23.98 1.33
C LYS A 272 -4.82 23.09 2.52
N SER A 273 -3.69 23.36 3.17
CA SER A 273 -3.33 22.73 4.43
C SER A 273 -4.44 22.85 5.48
N LEU A 274 -4.48 21.89 6.39
CA LEU A 274 -5.54 21.78 7.40
C LEU A 274 -5.60 22.97 8.36
N ASN A 275 -4.47 23.67 8.59
CA ASN A 275 -4.42 24.91 9.39
C ASN A 275 -5.35 26.01 8.85
N PHE A 276 -5.57 26.06 7.53
CA PHE A 276 -6.50 27.02 6.89
C PHE A 276 -7.96 26.54 6.90
N ARG A 277 -8.20 25.33 7.46
CA ARG A 277 -9.50 24.67 7.55
C ARG A 277 -9.72 24.09 8.95
N SER A 278 -9.36 24.85 9.97
CA SER A 278 -9.38 24.43 11.38
C SER A 278 -10.74 23.93 11.86
N ASP A 279 -11.82 24.42 11.24
CA ASP A 279 -13.20 24.00 11.55
C ASP A 279 -13.46 22.51 11.27
N GLU A 280 -12.71 21.93 10.33
CA GLU A 280 -12.87 20.53 9.94
C GLU A 280 -12.08 19.56 10.85
N ILE A 281 -11.09 20.03 11.60
CA ILE A 281 -10.18 19.21 12.40
C ILE A 281 -10.95 18.30 13.36
N PHE A 282 -11.91 18.87 14.07
CA PHE A 282 -12.68 18.13 15.06
C PHE A 282 -13.61 17.08 14.39
N ASP A 283 -14.19 17.41 13.26
CA ASP A 283 -15.08 16.53 12.51
C ASP A 283 -14.29 15.35 11.93
N ILE A 284 -13.09 15.61 11.38
CA ILE A 284 -12.17 14.60 10.88
C ILE A 284 -11.71 13.67 12.00
N PHE A 285 -11.29 14.22 13.15
CA PHE A 285 -10.90 13.43 14.32
C PHE A 285 -12.06 12.56 14.82
N SER A 286 -13.24 13.14 14.97
CA SER A 286 -14.44 12.45 15.46
C SER A 286 -14.85 11.30 14.53
N TYR A 287 -14.73 11.51 13.24
CA TYR A 287 -15.00 10.48 12.25
C TYR A 287 -14.05 9.30 12.38
N TYR A 288 -12.73 9.54 12.38
CA TYR A 288 -11.75 8.47 12.52
C TYR A 288 -11.84 7.78 13.87
N LEU A 289 -12.17 8.52 14.94
CA LEU A 289 -12.39 7.94 16.26
C LEU A 289 -13.56 6.95 16.23
N ASN A 290 -14.69 7.34 15.66
CA ASN A 290 -15.85 6.45 15.52
C ASN A 290 -15.52 5.23 14.66
N LEU A 291 -14.78 5.44 13.56
CA LEU A 291 -14.37 4.38 12.65
C LEU A 291 -13.48 3.33 13.33
N PHE A 292 -12.41 3.79 14.00
CA PHE A 292 -11.44 2.89 14.64
C PHE A 292 -11.99 2.27 15.91
N SER A 293 -12.76 3.00 16.72
CA SER A 293 -13.36 2.46 17.95
C SER A 293 -14.39 1.38 17.64
N ALA A 294 -15.21 1.56 16.62
CA ALA A 294 -16.12 0.52 16.16
C ALA A 294 -15.40 -0.72 15.67
N LYS A 295 -14.28 -0.54 14.93
CA LYS A 295 -13.51 -1.66 14.35
C LYS A 295 -12.67 -2.42 15.38
N LEU A 296 -11.96 -1.71 16.26
CA LEU A 296 -10.95 -2.30 17.14
C LEU A 296 -11.52 -2.67 18.51
N LEU A 297 -12.49 -1.90 19.00
CA LEU A 297 -13.05 -2.06 20.34
C LEU A 297 -14.52 -2.50 20.35
N ASN A 298 -15.16 -2.53 19.19
CA ASN A 298 -16.58 -2.80 19.01
C ASN A 298 -17.50 -1.92 19.90
N LYS A 299 -17.05 -0.69 20.17
CA LYS A 299 -17.80 0.29 21.00
C LYS A 299 -17.65 1.70 20.44
N LYS A 300 -18.49 2.61 20.90
CA LYS A 300 -18.40 4.04 20.60
C LYS A 300 -17.71 4.77 21.75
N LEU A 301 -16.66 5.54 21.44
CA LEU A 301 -15.98 6.40 22.39
C LEU A 301 -16.54 7.82 22.34
N LEU A 302 -16.71 8.44 23.51
CA LEU A 302 -17.09 9.83 23.65
C LEU A 302 -15.86 10.71 23.70
N ILE A 303 -16.00 11.99 23.35
CA ILE A 303 -14.91 12.96 23.35
C ILE A 303 -15.19 14.02 24.40
N HIS A 304 -14.27 14.21 25.34
CA HIS A 304 -14.40 15.28 26.33
C HIS A 304 -14.32 16.66 25.65
N SER A 305 -15.15 17.62 26.06
CA SER A 305 -15.27 18.94 25.40
C SER A 305 -13.94 19.72 25.29
N ALA A 306 -13.03 19.53 26.24
CA ALA A 306 -11.73 20.18 26.24
C ALA A 306 -10.79 19.69 25.12
N VAL A 307 -10.99 18.45 24.61
CA VAL A 307 -10.19 17.88 23.51
C VAL A 307 -10.35 18.70 22.23
N LYS A 308 -11.56 19.19 21.93
CA LYS A 308 -11.82 20.01 20.74
C LYS A 308 -10.89 21.21 20.65
N LYS A 309 -10.72 21.95 21.74
CA LYS A 309 -9.85 23.13 21.78
C LYS A 309 -8.38 22.75 21.51
N LYS A 310 -7.92 21.67 22.13
CA LYS A 310 -6.55 21.17 21.93
C LYS A 310 -6.28 20.75 20.48
N LEU A 311 -7.19 20.02 19.87
CA LEU A 311 -7.08 19.60 18.45
C LEU A 311 -7.01 20.80 17.49
N ILE A 312 -7.84 21.83 17.70
CA ILE A 312 -7.88 23.04 16.87
C ILE A 312 -6.61 23.90 17.04
N SER A 313 -6.01 23.92 18.24
CA SER A 313 -4.81 24.72 18.52
C SER A 313 -3.52 24.12 17.97
N TYR A 314 -3.53 22.89 17.50
CA TYR A 314 -2.35 22.23 16.94
C TYR A 314 -2.24 22.46 15.43
N GLU A 315 -1.02 22.61 14.91
CA GLU A 315 -0.78 23.00 13.51
C GLU A 315 -1.00 21.90 12.46
N TRP A 316 -1.00 20.63 12.88
CA TRP A 316 -1.19 19.47 12.01
C TRP A 316 -0.28 19.45 10.78
N PRO A 317 1.06 19.44 10.93
CA PRO A 317 1.99 19.48 9.81
C PRO A 317 1.81 18.29 8.85
N GLY A 318 1.37 17.14 9.33
CA GLY A 318 1.02 15.95 8.51
C GLY A 318 -0.44 15.90 8.08
N ASN A 319 -1.20 16.99 8.27
CA ASN A 319 -2.57 17.17 7.82
C ASN A 319 -3.53 16.03 8.27
N VAL A 320 -4.45 15.63 7.40
CA VAL A 320 -5.47 14.59 7.67
C VAL A 320 -4.84 13.23 7.98
N PHE A 321 -3.73 12.89 7.32
CA PHE A 321 -3.03 11.64 7.55
C PHE A 321 -2.47 11.55 8.98
N GLN A 322 -1.97 12.65 9.52
CA GLN A 322 -1.51 12.73 10.89
C GLN A 322 -2.66 12.55 11.89
N ILE A 323 -3.82 13.21 11.66
CA ILE A 323 -5.01 13.02 12.50
C ILE A 323 -5.43 11.56 12.49
N MET A 324 -5.49 10.93 11.32
CA MET A 324 -5.86 9.52 11.17
C MET A 324 -4.95 8.60 11.99
N ASN A 325 -3.62 8.76 11.84
CA ASN A 325 -2.63 7.93 12.54
C ASN A 325 -2.68 8.13 14.07
N ILE A 326 -2.78 9.38 14.52
CA ILE A 326 -2.88 9.68 15.96
C ILE A 326 -4.17 9.08 16.52
N THR A 327 -5.28 9.21 15.83
CA THR A 327 -6.56 8.68 16.27
C THR A 327 -6.54 7.14 16.35
N GLU A 328 -5.93 6.48 15.37
CA GLU A 328 -5.75 5.03 15.38
C GLU A 328 -4.90 4.57 16.59
N ASN A 329 -3.80 5.27 16.86
CA ASN A 329 -2.91 4.96 17.98
C ASN A 329 -3.60 5.20 19.33
N ILE A 330 -4.37 6.27 19.47
CA ILE A 330 -5.19 6.51 20.67
C ILE A 330 -6.12 5.33 20.90
N VAL A 331 -6.86 4.89 19.90
CA VAL A 331 -7.82 3.79 20.02
C VAL A 331 -7.12 2.44 20.32
N LYS A 332 -5.93 2.20 19.77
CA LYS A 332 -5.15 0.98 20.03
C LYS A 332 -4.62 0.90 21.46
N ASN A 333 -4.30 2.05 22.05
CA ASN A 333 -3.61 2.11 23.36
C ASN A 333 -4.52 2.56 24.52
N ILE A 334 -5.80 2.86 24.24
CA ILE A 334 -6.74 3.25 25.29
C ILE A 334 -7.12 2.05 26.17
N ASP A 335 -7.32 2.29 27.45
CA ASP A 335 -7.87 1.28 28.36
C ASP A 335 -9.25 0.82 27.85
N VAL A 336 -9.44 -0.49 27.76
CA VAL A 336 -10.69 -1.11 27.27
C VAL A 336 -11.91 -0.67 28.08
N ASN A 337 -11.75 -0.34 29.36
CA ASN A 337 -12.80 0.11 30.25
C ASN A 337 -13.10 1.61 30.13
N LYS A 338 -12.30 2.37 29.37
CA LYS A 338 -12.45 3.81 29.23
C LYS A 338 -13.40 4.15 28.07
N ASP A 339 -14.42 4.92 28.33
CA ASP A 339 -15.45 5.30 27.35
C ASP A 339 -15.30 6.75 26.84
N ILE A 340 -14.43 7.54 27.46
CA ILE A 340 -14.27 8.97 27.16
C ILE A 340 -12.81 9.27 26.85
N ILE A 341 -12.55 9.87 25.69
CA ILE A 341 -11.25 10.43 25.31
C ILE A 341 -11.04 11.76 26.02
N THR A 342 -9.93 11.88 26.70
CA THR A 342 -9.52 13.10 27.45
C THR A 342 -8.32 13.78 26.83
N ILE A 343 -7.96 14.97 27.30
CA ILE A 343 -6.78 15.70 26.82
C ILE A 343 -5.51 14.86 27.02
N SER A 344 -5.36 14.16 28.13
CA SER A 344 -4.18 13.34 28.42
C SER A 344 -3.97 12.24 27.39
N ASP A 345 -5.04 11.67 26.80
CA ASP A 345 -4.92 10.64 25.77
C ASP A 345 -4.41 11.22 24.44
N VAL A 346 -4.73 12.46 24.18
CA VAL A 346 -4.34 13.19 22.96
C VAL A 346 -2.95 13.79 23.09
N ASP A 347 -2.60 14.35 24.27
CA ASP A 347 -1.30 14.97 24.53
C ASP A 347 -0.13 13.99 24.41
N LEU A 348 -0.35 12.71 24.68
CA LEU A 348 0.66 11.67 24.47
C LEU A 348 1.19 11.62 23.03
N TYR A 349 0.36 12.01 22.04
CA TYR A 349 0.69 11.91 20.62
C TYR A 349 0.90 13.26 19.93
N ILE A 350 0.32 14.34 20.45
CA ILE A 350 0.43 15.68 19.84
C ILE A 350 1.68 16.42 20.32
N ASN A 351 2.10 16.25 21.59
CA ASN A 351 3.25 16.96 22.13
C ASN A 351 4.60 16.41 21.66
N ASP A 352 4.70 15.12 21.29
CA ASP A 352 5.95 14.53 20.77
C ASP A 352 6.38 15.07 19.42
N THR A 353 5.45 15.53 18.58
CA THR A 353 5.76 16.01 17.22
C THR A 353 6.36 17.44 17.18
N GLN A 354 6.25 18.24 18.26
CA GLN A 354 6.90 19.55 18.31
C GLN A 354 8.42 19.42 18.55
N ASN A 355 8.85 18.35 19.18
CA ASN A 355 10.28 18.14 19.45
C ASN A 355 11.05 17.64 18.21
N ASP A 356 10.42 16.82 17.34
CA ASP A 356 11.09 16.31 16.15
C ASP A 356 11.39 17.38 15.11
N ASN A 357 10.50 18.37 14.91
CA ASN A 357 10.73 19.46 13.94
C ASN A 357 11.87 20.41 14.33
N ASN A 358 12.17 20.53 15.63
CA ASN A 358 13.31 21.32 16.10
C ASN A 358 14.66 20.61 15.85
N LEU A 359 14.71 19.29 15.87
CA LEU A 359 15.95 18.53 15.67
C LEU A 359 16.55 18.71 14.28
N TYR A 360 15.74 18.79 13.23
CA TYR A 360 16.20 18.97 11.86
C TYR A 360 16.74 20.38 11.53
N ASN A 361 16.37 21.37 12.35
CA ASN A 361 16.85 22.76 12.22
C ASN A 361 18.12 23.03 13.07
N LEU A 362 18.54 22.07 13.89
CA LEU A 362 19.74 22.17 14.72
C LEU A 362 20.97 21.69 13.95
N ASN A 363 22.15 22.21 14.32
CA ASN A 363 23.40 21.59 13.87
C ASN A 363 23.54 20.18 14.46
N TYR A 364 24.39 19.34 13.87
CA TYR A 364 24.53 17.92 14.24
C TYR A 364 24.80 17.70 15.74
N LYS A 365 25.61 18.55 16.37
CA LYS A 365 25.96 18.43 17.80
C LYS A 365 24.74 18.70 18.68
N ASP A 366 24.03 19.78 18.43
CA ASP A 366 22.88 20.18 19.23
C ASP A 366 21.70 19.22 19.02
N ALA A 367 21.49 18.71 17.79
CA ALA A 367 20.51 17.68 17.50
C ALA A 367 20.79 16.37 18.27
N LYS A 368 22.07 15.95 18.27
CA LYS A 368 22.51 14.77 19.01
C LYS A 368 22.31 14.92 20.53
N ASP A 369 22.73 16.05 21.07
CA ASP A 369 22.63 16.35 22.49
C ASP A 369 21.14 16.43 22.94
N SER A 370 20.28 17.00 22.11
CA SER A 370 18.83 17.07 22.33
C SER A 370 18.20 15.68 22.34
N PHE A 371 18.50 14.85 21.35
CA PHE A 371 18.02 13.47 21.28
C PHE A 371 18.53 12.62 22.48
N GLU A 372 19.82 12.68 22.79
CA GLU A 372 20.39 11.94 23.92
C GLU A 372 19.75 12.37 25.26
N ARG A 373 19.49 13.67 25.42
CA ARG A 373 18.83 14.20 26.61
C ARG A 373 17.42 13.65 26.78
N GLU A 374 16.61 13.72 25.74
CA GLU A 374 15.23 13.25 25.76
C GLU A 374 15.16 11.72 26.01
N TYR A 375 15.99 10.97 25.30
CA TYR A 375 16.08 9.51 25.47
C TYR A 375 16.46 9.12 26.90
N LEU A 376 17.47 9.79 27.47
CA LEU A 376 17.91 9.52 28.86
C LEU A 376 16.85 9.94 29.87
N MET A 377 16.16 11.06 29.68
CA MET A 377 15.06 11.49 30.55
C MET A 377 13.91 10.47 30.56
N ASN A 378 13.50 9.99 29.40
CA ASN A 378 12.45 8.97 29.30
C ASN A 378 12.86 7.65 29.97
N LYS A 379 14.11 7.21 29.81
CA LYS A 379 14.64 6.02 30.48
C LYS A 379 14.75 6.17 32.02
N LEU A 380 15.13 7.36 32.47
CA LEU A 380 15.16 7.70 33.90
C LEU A 380 13.75 7.68 34.50
N LYS A 381 12.77 8.28 33.83
CA LYS A 381 11.36 8.25 34.27
C LYS A 381 10.83 6.82 34.39
N LEU A 382 11.04 5.98 33.37
CA LEU A 382 10.64 4.56 33.37
C LEU A 382 11.26 3.76 34.50
N ASN A 383 12.45 4.13 34.98
CA ASN A 383 13.14 3.50 36.10
C ASN A 383 13.00 4.27 37.44
N SER A 384 11.96 5.12 37.57
CA SER A 384 11.69 5.95 38.76
C SER A 384 12.92 6.74 39.22
N TRP A 385 13.62 7.38 38.26
CA TRP A 385 14.83 8.19 38.47
C TRP A 385 16.01 7.44 39.12
N ASN A 386 15.99 6.11 39.13
CA ASN A 386 17.06 5.29 39.64
C ASN A 386 18.18 5.12 38.62
N VAL A 387 19.27 5.89 38.80
CA VAL A 387 20.41 5.90 37.84
C VAL A 387 21.05 4.51 37.68
N THR A 388 21.12 3.69 38.75
CA THR A 388 21.72 2.36 38.67
C THR A 388 20.88 1.39 37.83
N LYS A 389 19.54 1.38 38.04
CA LYS A 389 18.62 0.59 37.22
C LYS A 389 18.61 1.06 35.77
N THR A 390 18.66 2.37 35.53
CA THR A 390 18.71 2.95 34.21
C THR A 390 20.01 2.57 33.50
N ALA A 391 21.16 2.63 34.13
CA ALA A 391 22.44 2.23 33.59
C ALA A 391 22.42 0.76 33.14
N LEU A 392 21.89 -0.13 33.95
CA LEU A 392 21.71 -1.56 33.64
C LEU A 392 20.78 -1.74 32.40
N SER A 393 19.65 -1.03 32.38
CA SER A 393 18.70 -1.12 31.23
C SER A 393 19.26 -0.60 29.91
N LEU A 394 20.31 0.22 29.95
CA LEU A 394 20.98 0.80 28.80
C LEU A 394 22.30 0.10 28.44
N ASN A 395 22.67 -0.96 29.15
CA ASN A 395 23.97 -1.62 29.03
C ASN A 395 25.16 -0.62 29.16
N LEU A 396 25.01 0.38 30.04
CA LEU A 396 26.03 1.37 30.34
C LEU A 396 26.52 1.18 31.78
N ASP A 397 27.80 1.52 32.04
CA ASP A 397 28.25 1.64 33.40
C ASP A 397 27.67 2.90 34.07
N ARG A 398 27.48 2.84 35.40
CA ARG A 398 26.86 3.91 36.17
C ARG A 398 27.61 5.25 36.07
N VAL A 399 28.95 5.19 35.94
CA VAL A 399 29.79 6.39 35.89
C VAL A 399 29.65 7.09 34.54
N SER A 400 29.63 6.32 33.45
CA SER A 400 29.39 6.83 32.11
C SER A 400 28.00 7.46 31.98
N LEU A 401 26.96 6.82 32.49
CA LEU A 401 25.62 7.39 32.51
C LEU A 401 25.59 8.71 33.31
N TYR A 402 26.21 8.73 34.49
CA TYR A 402 26.23 9.93 35.33
C TYR A 402 26.97 11.10 34.68
N ARG A 403 28.08 10.83 33.93
CA ARG A 403 28.78 11.85 33.14
C ARG A 403 27.87 12.41 32.00
N LYS A 404 27.12 11.56 31.34
CA LYS A 404 26.16 11.98 30.27
C LYS A 404 25.02 12.81 30.89
N ILE A 405 24.43 12.40 31.98
CA ILE A 405 23.38 13.15 32.70
C ILE A 405 23.87 14.56 33.03
N LYS A 406 25.10 14.65 33.57
CA LYS A 406 25.71 15.96 33.93
C LYS A 406 26.05 16.81 32.72
N SER A 407 26.61 16.23 31.65
CA SER A 407 26.95 16.97 30.40
C SER A 407 25.72 17.52 29.69
N LEU A 408 24.61 16.77 29.74
CA LEU A 408 23.33 17.13 29.13
C LEU A 408 22.43 17.97 30.06
N LYS A 409 22.93 18.37 31.24
CA LYS A 409 22.23 19.19 32.25
C LYS A 409 20.84 18.63 32.65
N ILE A 410 20.76 17.32 32.82
CA ILE A 410 19.52 16.65 33.29
C ILE A 410 19.46 16.75 34.81
N ASN A 411 18.37 17.32 35.34
CA ASN A 411 18.15 17.40 36.76
C ASN A 411 17.55 16.08 37.27
N LEU A 412 18.18 15.48 38.28
CA LEU A 412 17.74 14.21 38.90
C LEU A 412 16.74 14.41 40.08
N THR A 413 16.39 15.65 40.37
CA THR A 413 15.46 16.02 41.44
C THR A 413 14.11 16.34 40.85
N GLU A 414 13.26 15.34 40.75
CA GLU A 414 11.78 15.41 40.82
C GLU A 414 11.27 14.16 41.53
#